data_a0161cb3599c9a3c45993378d15f6745
#
_entry.id   a0161cb3599c9a3c45993378d15f6745
#
_cell.length_a   1.000
_cell.length_b   1.000
_cell.length_c   1.000
_cell.angle_alpha   90.00
_cell.angle_beta   90.00
_cell.angle_gamma   90.00
#
_symmetry.space_group_name_H-M   'P 1'
#
loop_
_entity.id
_entity.type
_entity.pdbx_description
1 polymer ?
#
loop_
_entity_poly.entity_id
_entity_poly.type
_entity_poly.pdbx_seq_one_letter_code
_entity_poly.pdbx_strand_id
1 'polypeptide(L)'
;MKANANISATLLVALVLLAAPVAFAQEQEAPAARAEGFPIGPPAHILKFAAEPSSIHAGESATLTWAAFNSDNMKVDQCVGVIPARGSRQVSPTATTTYTLTAKGRGGNDKQSVTVTVIGSANPAASGTAPGCTDEKDQPVPRMGDHPDLSGVYIGGFAIVPIDKPVLKPGAEHFKLTPEESALGPTATCLPPGVPGSTMWPYPLQIVQKPDMVVILYEAYPMFRVVPTDGRAHPDDLDPTFMGNSVGHWDGDTLVVDVTGFNDRTVLADTYHHTAAMHVVERYRRTSYDTIEYVATIDDPNVFAAPWRYGGPLKLHPEWDLQEYVCEQNNKNYDDLLIKKK
;
A
#
# COMPACT_ATOMS: atom_id res chain seq x y z
N MET A 1 87.68 30.63 -32.40
CA MET A 1 88.28 29.69 -33.35
C MET A 1 87.21 28.77 -33.84
N LYS A 2 86.95 28.89 -35.12
CA LYS A 2 86.55 27.93 -36.17
C LYS A 2 85.75 26.68 -35.66
N ALA A 3 84.42 26.57 -35.84
CA ALA A 3 83.76 26.15 -37.07
C ALA A 3 83.99 24.66 -37.37
N ASN A 4 82.91 23.87 -37.42
CA ASN A 4 82.50 23.24 -38.68
C ASN A 4 81.06 22.64 -38.49
N ALA A 5 80.25 22.99 -39.44
CA ALA A 5 78.96 22.39 -39.70
C ALA A 5 79.12 21.04 -40.39
N ASN A 6 78.23 20.08 -40.04
CA ASN A 6 77.97 18.92 -40.93
C ASN A 6 76.44 18.81 -41.06
N ILE A 7 76.02 19.03 -42.27
CA ILE A 7 74.63 18.88 -42.73
C ILE A 7 74.46 17.39 -43.10
N SER A 8 73.59 16.69 -42.47
CA SER A 8 73.12 15.39 -42.92
C SER A 8 71.69 15.52 -43.38
N ALA A 9 71.49 15.34 -44.65
CA ALA A 9 70.18 15.28 -45.29
C ALA A 9 69.47 13.96 -44.95
N THR A 10 68.36 14.05 -44.27
CA THR A 10 67.53 12.89 -44.04
C THR A 10 66.32 12.97 -44.95
N LEU A 11 66.22 11.98 -45.83
CA LEU A 11 65.12 11.80 -46.79
C LEU A 11 63.82 11.54 -46.03
N LEU A 12 62.83 12.45 -46.18
CA LEU A 12 61.47 12.24 -45.72
C LEU A 12 60.72 11.43 -46.79
N VAL A 13 60.45 10.18 -46.52
CA VAL A 13 59.51 9.35 -47.25
C VAL A 13 58.10 9.67 -46.70
N ALA A 14 57.34 10.40 -47.49
CA ALA A 14 55.93 10.68 -47.17
C ALA A 14 55.10 9.42 -47.51
N LEU A 15 54.65 8.72 -46.46
CA LEU A 15 53.67 7.64 -46.56
C LEU A 15 52.28 8.24 -46.60
N VAL A 16 51.68 8.29 -47.79
CA VAL A 16 50.27 8.70 -47.98
C VAL A 16 49.40 7.53 -47.57
N LEU A 17 48.85 7.60 -46.34
CA LEU A 17 47.81 6.72 -45.90
C LEU A 17 46.47 7.19 -46.50
N LEU A 18 45.98 6.47 -47.50
CA LEU A 18 44.63 6.55 -48.01
C LEU A 18 43.67 6.04 -46.92
N ALA A 19 43.06 6.95 -46.13
CA ALA A 19 41.96 6.63 -45.24
C ALA A 19 40.71 6.45 -46.09
N ALA A 20 40.25 5.23 -46.24
CA ALA A 20 38.92 4.94 -46.74
C ALA A 20 37.87 5.41 -45.70
N PRO A 21 36.80 6.06 -46.07
CA PRO A 21 35.74 6.41 -45.13
C PRO A 21 35.04 5.13 -44.67
N VAL A 22 35.15 4.82 -43.39
CA VAL A 22 34.29 3.83 -42.74
C VAL A 22 32.91 4.44 -42.66
N ALA A 23 32.02 4.01 -43.54
CA ALA A 23 30.62 4.32 -43.45
C ALA A 23 30.09 3.64 -42.17
N PHE A 24 29.85 4.40 -41.10
CA PHE A 24 29.02 3.98 -40.02
C PHE A 24 27.61 3.79 -40.57
N ALA A 25 27.23 2.53 -40.77
CA ALA A 25 25.83 2.20 -40.93
C ALA A 25 25.14 2.62 -39.62
N GLN A 26 24.31 3.66 -39.68
CA GLN A 26 23.35 3.94 -38.64
C GLN A 26 22.40 2.76 -38.64
N GLU A 27 22.58 1.92 -37.61
CA GLU A 27 21.61 0.89 -37.21
C GLU A 27 20.35 1.64 -36.83
N GLN A 28 19.39 1.69 -37.74
CA GLN A 28 18.07 2.21 -37.49
C GLN A 28 17.44 1.29 -36.46
N GLU A 29 17.43 1.72 -35.18
CA GLU A 29 16.65 1.06 -34.16
C GLU A 29 15.20 0.99 -34.69
N ALA A 30 14.77 -0.23 -34.98
CA ALA A 30 13.38 -0.52 -35.22
C ALA A 30 12.60 -0.05 -33.99
N PRO A 31 11.44 0.64 -34.16
CA PRO A 31 10.64 1.05 -33.03
C PRO A 31 10.36 -0.21 -32.20
N ALA A 32 10.77 -0.18 -30.94
CA ALA A 32 10.50 -1.26 -30.01
C ALA A 32 9.00 -1.51 -30.04
N ALA A 33 8.59 -2.62 -30.65
CA ALA A 33 7.24 -3.11 -30.54
C ALA A 33 6.98 -3.21 -29.04
N ARG A 34 6.05 -2.41 -28.52
CA ARG A 34 5.53 -2.60 -27.17
C ARG A 34 5.14 -4.06 -27.12
N ALA A 35 5.88 -4.84 -26.35
CA ALA A 35 5.46 -6.17 -25.98
C ALA A 35 4.12 -5.96 -25.26
N GLU A 36 3.02 -6.25 -25.93
CA GLU A 36 1.74 -6.45 -25.28
C GLU A 36 2.01 -7.60 -24.33
N GLY A 37 2.11 -7.26 -23.04
CA GLY A 37 2.42 -8.23 -21.99
C GLY A 37 1.40 -9.34 -22.10
N PHE A 38 1.86 -10.56 -22.26
CA PHE A 38 1.01 -11.72 -22.14
C PHE A 38 0.24 -11.60 -20.81
N PRO A 39 -1.08 -11.80 -20.81
CA PRO A 39 -1.85 -11.73 -19.57
C PRO A 39 -1.26 -12.73 -18.56
N ILE A 40 -0.74 -12.19 -17.45
CA ILE A 40 -0.07 -12.98 -16.42
C ILE A 40 -1.15 -13.57 -15.52
N GLY A 41 -1.84 -14.60 -15.99
CA GLY A 41 -2.84 -15.32 -15.20
C GLY A 41 -4.10 -15.67 -15.99
N PRO A 42 -4.97 -16.51 -15.42
CA PRO A 42 -6.27 -16.82 -16.02
C PRO A 42 -7.22 -15.61 -15.92
N PRO A 43 -8.18 -15.49 -16.86
CA PRO A 43 -9.21 -14.46 -16.79
C PRO A 43 -10.13 -14.67 -15.58
N ALA A 44 -10.71 -13.58 -15.08
CA ALA A 44 -11.80 -13.66 -14.12
C ALA A 44 -12.97 -14.43 -14.70
N HIS A 45 -13.65 -15.22 -13.88
CA HIS A 45 -14.82 -16.00 -14.27
C HIS A 45 -15.90 -15.97 -13.20
N ILE A 46 -17.08 -15.46 -13.56
CA ILE A 46 -18.26 -15.42 -12.70
C ILE A 46 -19.02 -16.72 -12.85
N LEU A 47 -19.07 -17.52 -11.78
CA LEU A 47 -19.79 -18.78 -11.74
C LEU A 47 -21.28 -18.62 -11.52
N LYS A 48 -21.63 -17.66 -10.69
CA LYS A 48 -22.99 -17.39 -10.26
C LYS A 48 -23.17 -15.91 -10.02
N PHE A 49 -24.24 -15.35 -10.55
CA PHE A 49 -24.80 -14.08 -10.12
C PHE A 49 -26.32 -14.17 -10.25
N ALA A 50 -27.04 -14.15 -9.12
CA ALA A 50 -28.48 -14.38 -9.06
C ALA A 50 -29.14 -13.49 -8.03
N ALA A 51 -30.43 -13.21 -8.22
CA ALA A 51 -31.26 -12.50 -7.25
C ALA A 51 -32.46 -13.40 -6.86
N GLU A 52 -32.72 -13.54 -5.58
CA GLU A 52 -33.85 -14.31 -5.04
C GLU A 52 -34.55 -13.54 -3.92
N PRO A 53 -35.86 -13.33 -4.05
CA PRO A 53 -36.68 -13.55 -5.24
C PRO A 53 -36.33 -12.57 -6.38
N SER A 54 -36.53 -12.98 -7.64
CA SER A 54 -36.30 -12.13 -8.82
C SER A 54 -37.40 -11.07 -9.02
N SER A 55 -38.51 -11.19 -8.28
CA SER A 55 -39.61 -10.22 -8.30
C SER A 55 -40.06 -9.92 -6.86
N ILE A 56 -40.22 -8.65 -6.54
CA ILE A 56 -40.61 -8.13 -5.21
C ILE A 56 -41.70 -7.07 -5.36
N HIS A 57 -42.42 -6.79 -4.28
CA HIS A 57 -43.23 -5.59 -4.19
C HIS A 57 -42.42 -4.39 -3.67
N ALA A 58 -42.89 -3.18 -3.89
CA ALA A 58 -42.25 -1.98 -3.36
C ALA A 58 -42.11 -2.07 -1.82
N GLY A 59 -40.88 -1.92 -1.31
CA GLY A 59 -40.55 -2.04 0.10
C GLY A 59 -40.08 -3.43 0.56
N GLU A 60 -40.21 -4.45 -0.28
CA GLU A 60 -39.60 -5.77 -0.04
C GLU A 60 -38.13 -5.83 -0.46
N SER A 61 -37.48 -6.92 -0.11
CA SER A 61 -36.05 -7.13 -0.39
C SER A 61 -35.80 -8.38 -1.22
N ALA A 62 -34.79 -8.35 -2.07
CA ALA A 62 -34.22 -9.49 -2.74
C ALA A 62 -32.76 -9.71 -2.25
N THR A 63 -32.30 -10.96 -2.32
CA THR A 63 -30.91 -11.31 -1.98
C THR A 63 -30.13 -11.55 -3.25
N LEU A 64 -29.15 -10.72 -3.53
CA LEU A 64 -28.13 -10.99 -4.54
C LEU A 64 -27.15 -12.04 -4.00
N THR A 65 -26.81 -13.03 -4.81
CA THR A 65 -25.83 -14.07 -4.48
C THR A 65 -24.84 -14.21 -5.63
N TRP A 66 -23.55 -14.31 -5.31
CA TRP A 66 -22.51 -14.41 -6.31
C TRP A 66 -21.39 -15.35 -5.92
N ALA A 67 -20.68 -15.84 -6.94
CA ALA A 67 -19.43 -16.57 -6.83
C ALA A 67 -18.60 -16.37 -8.10
N ALA A 68 -17.32 -16.10 -7.94
CA ALA A 68 -16.35 -15.98 -9.03
C ALA A 68 -14.98 -16.52 -8.62
N PHE A 69 -14.10 -16.74 -9.61
CA PHE A 69 -12.67 -17.04 -9.38
C PHE A 69 -11.78 -16.26 -10.32
N ASN A 70 -10.49 -16.28 -10.02
CA ASN A 70 -9.45 -15.57 -10.75
C ASN A 70 -9.74 -14.08 -10.85
N SER A 71 -10.44 -13.51 -9.85
CA SER A 71 -10.80 -12.09 -9.82
C SER A 71 -10.01 -11.39 -8.73
N ASP A 72 -9.28 -10.35 -9.10
CA ASP A 72 -8.53 -9.48 -8.20
C ASP A 72 -9.42 -8.33 -7.67
N ASN A 73 -10.51 -8.03 -8.37
CA ASN A 73 -11.49 -7.01 -7.98
C ASN A 73 -12.87 -7.36 -8.54
N MET A 74 -13.88 -7.26 -7.69
CA MET A 74 -15.28 -7.46 -8.06
C MET A 74 -16.13 -6.31 -7.60
N LYS A 75 -17.02 -5.84 -8.49
CA LYS A 75 -17.94 -4.75 -8.20
C LYS A 75 -19.32 -5.04 -8.77
N VAL A 76 -20.36 -4.79 -7.99
CA VAL A 76 -21.74 -4.74 -8.45
C VAL A 76 -22.18 -3.29 -8.45
N ASP A 77 -22.80 -2.83 -9.53
CA ASP A 77 -23.37 -1.50 -9.65
C ASP A 77 -24.61 -1.31 -8.77
N GLN A 78 -25.34 -0.25 -8.97
CA GLN A 78 -26.61 0.06 -8.25
C GLN A 78 -26.43 0.06 -6.71
N CYS A 79 -25.39 0.74 -6.21
CA CYS A 79 -25.10 0.92 -4.78
C CYS A 79 -24.68 -0.34 -4.02
N VAL A 80 -24.37 -1.44 -4.69
CA VAL A 80 -23.84 -2.62 -4.01
C VAL A 80 -22.35 -2.45 -3.71
N GLY A 81 -21.58 -1.83 -4.64
CA GLY A 81 -20.17 -1.53 -4.44
C GLY A 81 -19.23 -2.71 -4.68
N VAL A 82 -18.05 -2.64 -4.08
CA VAL A 82 -17.03 -3.70 -4.12
C VAL A 82 -17.46 -4.87 -3.24
N ILE A 83 -17.22 -6.08 -3.70
CA ILE A 83 -17.67 -7.32 -3.06
C ILE A 83 -16.56 -8.38 -3.08
N PRO A 84 -16.52 -9.31 -2.11
CA PRO A 84 -15.59 -10.43 -2.12
C PRO A 84 -15.93 -11.42 -3.24
N ALA A 85 -15.01 -12.34 -3.54
CA ALA A 85 -15.18 -13.35 -4.61
C ALA A 85 -16.41 -14.26 -4.44
N ARG A 86 -16.95 -14.39 -3.24
CA ARG A 86 -18.19 -15.12 -2.94
C ARG A 86 -18.96 -14.42 -1.85
N GLY A 87 -20.28 -14.44 -1.97
CA GLY A 87 -21.11 -13.84 -0.94
C GLY A 87 -22.56 -13.64 -1.36
N SER A 88 -23.28 -12.92 -0.50
CA SER A 88 -24.65 -12.48 -0.74
C SER A 88 -24.88 -11.11 -0.11
N ARG A 89 -25.82 -10.34 -0.67
CA ARG A 89 -26.25 -9.05 -0.13
C ARG A 89 -27.73 -8.81 -0.37
N GLN A 90 -28.41 -8.33 0.63
CA GLN A 90 -29.81 -7.92 0.52
C GLN A 90 -29.90 -6.53 -0.15
N VAL A 91 -30.82 -6.40 -1.10
CA VAL A 91 -31.11 -5.15 -1.82
C VAL A 91 -32.61 -4.91 -1.81
N SER A 92 -33.01 -3.63 -1.72
CA SER A 92 -34.43 -3.22 -1.67
C SER A 92 -34.69 -2.12 -2.70
N PRO A 93 -34.66 -2.45 -4.01
CA PRO A 93 -34.90 -1.46 -5.04
C PRO A 93 -36.34 -0.97 -5.01
N THR A 94 -36.53 0.33 -5.23
CA THR A 94 -37.88 0.97 -5.29
C THR A 94 -38.50 0.89 -6.68
N ALA A 95 -37.71 0.52 -7.70
CA ALA A 95 -38.15 0.32 -9.08
C ALA A 95 -37.41 -0.90 -9.65
N THR A 96 -37.92 -1.50 -10.74
CA THR A 96 -37.25 -2.59 -11.45
C THR A 96 -35.82 -2.18 -11.77
N THR A 97 -34.86 -2.93 -11.23
CA THR A 97 -33.44 -2.58 -11.25
C THR A 97 -32.61 -3.74 -11.78
N THR A 98 -31.74 -3.45 -12.74
CA THR A 98 -30.72 -4.41 -13.23
C THR A 98 -29.40 -4.15 -12.53
N TYR A 99 -28.89 -5.17 -11.85
CA TYR A 99 -27.58 -5.18 -11.21
C TYR A 99 -26.57 -5.82 -12.14
N THR A 100 -25.39 -5.22 -12.28
CA THR A 100 -24.30 -5.76 -13.10
C THR A 100 -23.09 -6.03 -12.22
N LEU A 101 -22.68 -7.29 -12.14
CA LEU A 101 -21.43 -7.71 -11.54
C LEU A 101 -20.32 -7.65 -12.58
N THR A 102 -19.25 -6.94 -12.24
CA THR A 102 -18.00 -6.91 -13.02
C THR A 102 -16.90 -7.53 -12.18
N ALA A 103 -16.28 -8.59 -12.68
CA ALA A 103 -15.11 -9.21 -12.10
C ALA A 103 -13.89 -8.89 -12.97
N LYS A 104 -12.81 -8.38 -12.35
CA LYS A 104 -11.54 -8.07 -13.02
C LYS A 104 -10.49 -9.04 -12.54
N GLY A 105 -9.75 -9.65 -13.47
CA GLY A 105 -8.64 -10.55 -13.20
C GLY A 105 -7.44 -10.21 -14.09
N ARG A 106 -6.28 -10.74 -13.75
CA ARG A 106 -5.02 -10.46 -14.46
C ARG A 106 -5.03 -10.90 -15.92
N GLY A 107 -5.79 -11.94 -16.24
CA GLY A 107 -5.93 -12.47 -17.60
C GLY A 107 -7.14 -11.93 -18.37
N GLY A 108 -7.98 -11.08 -17.76
CA GLY A 108 -9.18 -10.52 -18.38
C GLY A 108 -10.34 -10.37 -17.41
N ASN A 109 -11.39 -9.71 -17.87
CA ASN A 109 -12.57 -9.38 -17.06
C ASN A 109 -13.77 -10.23 -17.49
N ASP A 110 -14.72 -10.44 -16.55
CA ASP A 110 -16.03 -11.05 -16.80
C ASP A 110 -17.14 -10.13 -16.28
N LYS A 111 -18.34 -10.23 -16.89
CA LYS A 111 -19.51 -9.47 -16.48
C LYS A 111 -20.77 -10.32 -16.58
N GLN A 112 -21.62 -10.22 -15.55
CA GLN A 112 -22.97 -10.78 -15.53
C GLN A 112 -23.97 -9.79 -14.98
N SER A 113 -25.22 -9.88 -15.43
CA SER A 113 -26.30 -9.02 -14.94
C SER A 113 -27.51 -9.84 -14.50
N VAL A 114 -28.21 -9.35 -13.47
CA VAL A 114 -29.47 -9.90 -12.96
C VAL A 114 -30.45 -8.75 -12.70
N THR A 115 -31.72 -8.98 -13.02
CA THR A 115 -32.75 -7.96 -12.80
C THR A 115 -33.66 -8.38 -11.66
N VAL A 116 -33.91 -7.45 -10.73
CA VAL A 116 -34.96 -7.53 -9.72
C VAL A 116 -36.15 -6.70 -10.21
N THR A 117 -37.26 -7.35 -10.48
CA THR A 117 -38.50 -6.72 -10.95
C THR A 117 -39.30 -6.23 -9.74
N VAL A 118 -39.68 -4.95 -9.73
CA VAL A 118 -40.57 -4.37 -8.70
C VAL A 118 -41.98 -4.30 -9.24
N ILE A 119 -42.88 -5.11 -8.69
CA ILE A 119 -44.28 -5.18 -9.08
C ILE A 119 -45.03 -3.97 -8.53
N GLY A 120 -45.78 -3.27 -9.41
CA GLY A 120 -46.55 -2.07 -9.04
C GLY A 120 -45.80 -0.75 -9.18
N SER A 121 -44.55 -0.76 -9.64
CA SER A 121 -43.83 0.46 -10.01
C SER A 121 -44.28 0.96 -11.39
N ALA A 122 -44.61 2.24 -11.52
CA ALA A 122 -45.20 2.82 -12.71
C ALA A 122 -44.23 3.04 -13.90
N ASN A 123 -42.96 2.60 -13.80
CA ASN A 123 -42.00 2.83 -14.89
C ASN A 123 -40.93 1.73 -14.95
N PRO A 124 -40.76 1.02 -16.07
CA PRO A 124 -39.59 0.19 -16.31
C PRO A 124 -38.40 1.14 -16.45
N ALA A 125 -37.55 1.21 -15.42
CA ALA A 125 -36.38 2.07 -15.44
C ALA A 125 -35.49 1.73 -16.61
N ALA A 126 -35.25 2.74 -17.44
CA ALA A 126 -34.08 2.78 -18.31
C ALA A 126 -32.83 2.41 -17.50
N SER A 127 -31.86 1.79 -18.15
CA SER A 127 -30.50 1.51 -17.64
C SER A 127 -29.85 2.81 -17.16
N GLY A 128 -30.19 3.24 -15.96
CA GLY A 128 -29.71 4.43 -15.30
C GLY A 128 -29.41 4.12 -13.84
N THR A 129 -28.44 4.78 -13.27
CA THR A 129 -28.10 4.73 -11.85
C THR A 129 -29.37 4.87 -11.01
N ALA A 130 -29.63 3.95 -10.08
CA ALA A 130 -30.79 4.02 -9.20
C ALA A 130 -30.79 5.39 -8.48
N PRO A 131 -31.95 6.08 -8.40
CA PRO A 131 -32.04 7.37 -7.71
C PRO A 131 -31.56 7.20 -6.27
N GLY A 132 -30.53 7.95 -5.87
CA GLY A 132 -29.92 7.90 -4.54
C GLY A 132 -28.67 7.03 -4.42
N CYS A 133 -28.17 6.43 -5.50
CA CYS A 133 -26.85 5.80 -5.50
C CYS A 133 -25.78 6.88 -5.56
N THR A 134 -25.11 7.04 -4.45
CA THR A 134 -23.84 7.73 -4.38
C THR A 134 -22.73 6.79 -4.87
N ASP A 135 -21.74 7.30 -5.58
CA ASP A 135 -20.51 6.55 -5.88
C ASP A 135 -19.94 6.01 -4.56
N GLU A 136 -19.15 4.93 -4.63
CA GLU A 136 -18.49 4.33 -3.46
C GLU A 136 -17.76 5.37 -2.59
N LYS A 137 -17.30 6.45 -3.22
CA LYS A 137 -16.69 7.62 -2.56
C LYS A 137 -17.66 8.43 -1.70
N ASP A 138 -18.96 8.36 -2.00
CA ASP A 138 -20.02 9.11 -1.31
C ASP A 138 -20.76 8.26 -0.27
N GLN A 139 -20.33 7.00 -0.05
CA GLN A 139 -20.86 6.19 1.05
C GLN A 139 -20.46 6.82 2.38
N PRO A 140 -21.36 6.85 3.36
CA PRO A 140 -21.02 7.35 4.69
C PRO A 140 -19.91 6.48 5.31
N VAL A 141 -19.06 7.10 6.10
CA VAL A 141 -18.07 6.40 6.91
C VAL A 141 -18.79 5.38 7.80
N PRO A 142 -18.45 4.08 7.71
CA PRO A 142 -19.04 3.07 8.60
C PRO A 142 -18.73 3.39 10.05
N ARG A 143 -19.62 3.00 10.96
CA ARG A 143 -19.42 3.26 12.40
C ARG A 143 -19.54 1.97 13.22
N MET A 144 -18.78 1.92 14.29
CA MET A 144 -18.84 0.92 15.34
C MET A 144 -19.10 1.66 16.66
N GLY A 145 -20.35 1.63 17.14
CA GLY A 145 -20.79 2.47 18.26
C GLY A 145 -20.65 3.96 17.93
N ASP A 146 -20.01 4.70 18.81
CA ASP A 146 -19.84 6.16 18.70
C ASP A 146 -18.66 6.58 17.81
N HIS A 147 -17.85 5.63 17.32
CA HIS A 147 -16.63 5.91 16.56
C HIS A 147 -16.72 5.36 15.13
N PRO A 148 -15.92 5.89 14.19
CA PRO A 148 -15.76 5.27 12.88
C PRO A 148 -15.28 3.82 13.02
N ASP A 149 -15.81 2.93 12.20
CA ASP A 149 -15.28 1.57 12.06
C ASP A 149 -14.03 1.61 11.17
N LEU A 150 -12.87 1.31 11.74
CA LEU A 150 -11.59 1.25 11.03
C LEU A 150 -11.31 -0.14 10.45
N SER A 151 -12.20 -1.12 10.69
CA SER A 151 -11.97 -2.51 10.25
C SER A 151 -11.85 -2.61 8.72
N GLY A 152 -10.93 -3.46 8.25
CA GLY A 152 -10.71 -3.73 6.84
C GLY A 152 -9.26 -4.03 6.52
N VAL A 153 -9.01 -4.41 5.26
CA VAL A 153 -7.65 -4.56 4.72
C VAL A 153 -7.29 -3.28 3.96
N TYR A 154 -6.16 -2.72 4.30
CA TYR A 154 -5.68 -1.45 3.74
C TYR A 154 -4.27 -1.58 3.18
N ILE A 155 -3.93 -0.67 2.29
CA ILE A 155 -2.54 -0.48 1.84
C ILE A 155 -2.19 1.01 1.93
N GLY A 156 -0.97 1.29 2.40
CA GLY A 156 -0.38 2.62 2.34
C GLY A 156 0.10 2.98 0.93
N GLY A 157 0.34 4.26 0.69
CA GLY A 157 0.87 4.71 -0.60
C GLY A 157 2.32 4.29 -0.81
N PHE A 158 2.71 4.07 -2.07
CA PHE A 158 4.10 3.76 -2.45
C PHE A 158 5.09 4.92 -2.25
N ALA A 159 4.62 6.11 -1.93
CA ALA A 159 5.47 7.27 -1.68
C ALA A 159 5.66 7.44 -0.16
N ILE A 160 6.72 6.84 0.35
CA ILE A 160 7.20 7.05 1.73
C ILE A 160 7.87 8.42 1.79
N VAL A 161 7.10 9.47 1.95
CA VAL A 161 7.63 10.84 2.04
C VAL A 161 7.26 11.42 3.41
N PRO A 162 8.22 11.89 4.20
CA PRO A 162 7.92 12.66 5.40
C PRO A 162 7.04 13.86 5.06
N ILE A 163 6.00 14.10 5.87
CA ILE A 163 5.14 15.30 5.74
C ILE A 163 5.96 16.54 6.06
N ASP A 164 6.75 16.46 7.13
CA ASP A 164 7.69 17.50 7.51
C ASP A 164 9.12 17.03 7.23
N LYS A 165 10.00 17.95 6.86
CA LYS A 165 11.42 17.62 6.68
C LYS A 165 12.07 17.39 8.05
N PRO A 166 12.58 16.17 8.35
CA PRO A 166 13.30 15.93 9.60
C PRO A 166 14.57 16.80 9.68
N VAL A 167 14.84 17.36 10.86
CA VAL A 167 16.04 18.14 11.12
C VAL A 167 16.82 17.46 12.24
N LEU A 168 18.01 16.98 11.93
CA LEU A 168 18.89 16.38 12.93
C LEU A 168 19.42 17.44 13.89
N LYS A 169 19.65 17.05 15.14
CA LYS A 169 20.42 17.86 16.10
C LYS A 169 21.87 18.00 15.64
N PRO A 170 22.54 19.09 16.00
CA PRO A 170 24.00 19.18 15.81
C PRO A 170 24.72 18.02 16.51
N GLY A 171 25.57 17.31 15.76
CA GLY A 171 26.28 16.11 16.24
C GLY A 171 25.52 14.79 16.09
N ALA A 172 24.27 14.82 15.61
CA ALA A 172 23.45 13.63 15.35
C ALA A 172 23.52 13.14 13.90
N GLU A 173 24.45 13.62 13.09
CA GLU A 173 24.59 13.30 11.67
C GLU A 173 24.84 11.80 11.44
N HIS A 174 25.43 11.11 12.40
CA HIS A 174 25.70 9.68 12.38
C HIS A 174 24.43 8.81 12.45
N PHE A 175 23.27 9.39 12.82
CA PHE A 175 21.98 8.70 12.74
C PHE A 175 21.40 8.65 11.32
N LYS A 176 21.98 9.38 10.37
CA LYS A 176 21.59 9.23 8.98
C LYS A 176 22.22 7.98 8.41
N LEU A 177 21.44 7.20 7.64
CA LEU A 177 21.95 6.02 6.93
C LEU A 177 23.15 6.39 6.05
N THR A 178 24.16 5.56 6.06
CA THR A 178 25.25 5.62 5.09
C THR A 178 24.78 5.27 3.68
N PRO A 179 25.49 5.65 2.62
CA PRO A 179 25.15 5.23 1.27
C PRO A 179 25.07 3.71 1.11
N GLU A 180 25.92 2.96 1.81
CA GLU A 180 25.96 1.51 1.79
C GLU A 180 24.72 0.90 2.44
N GLU A 181 24.31 1.39 3.61
CA GLU A 181 23.07 0.96 4.29
C GLU A 181 21.85 1.28 3.44
N SER A 182 21.77 2.48 2.88
CA SER A 182 20.68 2.91 2.01
C SER A 182 20.60 2.06 0.73
N ALA A 183 21.75 1.64 0.17
CA ALA A 183 21.80 0.80 -1.03
C ALA A 183 21.31 -0.64 -0.79
N LEU A 184 21.41 -1.13 0.44
CA LEU A 184 20.89 -2.45 0.81
C LEU A 184 19.35 -2.48 0.82
N GLY A 185 18.73 -1.34 1.11
CA GLY A 185 17.29 -1.20 1.25
C GLY A 185 16.74 -1.80 2.55
N PRO A 186 15.49 -1.49 2.87
CA PRO A 186 14.90 -1.82 4.18
C PRO A 186 14.66 -3.32 4.40
N THR A 187 14.59 -4.12 3.33
CA THR A 187 14.33 -5.56 3.40
C THR A 187 15.58 -6.42 3.54
N ALA A 188 16.76 -5.83 3.39
CA ALA A 188 18.02 -6.60 3.31
C ALA A 188 18.33 -7.40 4.57
N THR A 189 17.91 -6.90 5.74
CA THR A 189 18.20 -7.52 7.03
C THR A 189 17.09 -8.43 7.53
N CYS A 190 15.96 -8.52 6.83
CA CYS A 190 14.75 -9.18 7.29
C CYS A 190 14.29 -8.75 8.69
N LEU A 191 14.63 -7.55 9.11
CA LEU A 191 14.11 -6.94 10.34
C LEU A 191 12.83 -6.17 10.04
N PRO A 192 11.85 -6.19 10.98
CA PRO A 192 10.64 -5.42 10.81
C PRO A 192 10.93 -3.92 10.73
N PRO A 193 10.21 -3.15 9.92
CA PRO A 193 10.41 -1.71 9.82
C PRO A 193 9.99 -0.92 11.06
N GLY A 194 9.31 -1.56 12.02
CA GLY A 194 8.82 -0.89 13.21
C GLY A 194 7.66 0.07 12.95
N VAL A 195 7.38 0.93 13.92
CA VAL A 195 6.36 1.98 13.82
C VAL A 195 7.08 3.33 13.60
N PRO A 196 6.61 4.14 12.67
CA PRO A 196 5.43 4.03 11.81
C PRO A 196 5.67 3.29 10.49
N GLY A 197 6.88 2.82 10.23
CA GLY A 197 7.29 2.24 8.95
C GLY A 197 6.35 1.14 8.46
N SER A 198 6.02 0.16 9.31
CA SER A 198 5.17 -0.98 8.96
C SER A 198 3.78 -0.56 8.45
N THR A 199 3.22 0.56 8.93
CA THR A 199 1.90 1.05 8.52
C THR A 199 1.92 1.68 7.13
N MET A 200 3.04 2.26 6.73
CA MET A 200 3.17 2.96 5.44
C MET A 200 3.93 2.16 4.37
N TRP A 201 4.41 0.98 4.70
CA TRP A 201 5.04 0.13 3.71
C TRP A 201 4.03 -0.31 2.63
N PRO A 202 4.52 -0.59 1.40
CA PRO A 202 3.66 -0.99 0.29
C PRO A 202 3.22 -2.46 0.39
N TYR A 203 2.82 -2.86 1.59
CA TYR A 203 2.25 -4.18 1.90
C TYR A 203 0.92 -4.00 2.60
N PRO A 204 -0.05 -4.90 2.40
CA PRO A 204 -1.33 -4.84 3.07
C PRO A 204 -1.20 -4.92 4.60
N LEU A 205 -2.10 -4.24 5.27
CA LEU A 205 -2.36 -4.40 6.69
C LEU A 205 -3.85 -4.58 6.91
N GLN A 206 -4.22 -5.35 7.94
CA GLN A 206 -5.61 -5.53 8.35
C GLN A 206 -5.85 -4.90 9.70
N ILE A 207 -6.84 -4.04 9.78
CA ILE A 207 -7.33 -3.49 11.04
C ILE A 207 -8.56 -4.29 11.47
N VAL A 208 -8.57 -4.73 12.72
CA VAL A 208 -9.71 -5.39 13.37
C VAL A 208 -10.06 -4.56 14.61
N GLN A 209 -11.15 -3.81 14.53
CA GLN A 209 -11.63 -2.98 15.63
C GLN A 209 -12.59 -3.75 16.51
N LYS A 210 -12.46 -3.55 17.81
CA LYS A 210 -13.38 -3.99 18.87
C LYS A 210 -13.70 -2.80 19.78
N PRO A 211 -14.71 -2.90 20.67
CA PRO A 211 -15.08 -1.78 21.53
C PRO A 211 -13.96 -1.25 22.44
N ASP A 212 -13.06 -2.12 22.87
CA ASP A 212 -12.01 -1.86 23.88
C ASP A 212 -10.59 -2.00 23.34
N MET A 213 -10.43 -2.36 22.06
CA MET A 213 -9.12 -2.51 21.44
C MET A 213 -9.18 -2.43 19.92
N VAL A 214 -8.04 -2.11 19.33
CA VAL A 214 -7.79 -2.26 17.89
C VAL A 214 -6.61 -3.20 17.70
N VAL A 215 -6.75 -4.18 16.80
CA VAL A 215 -5.65 -5.08 16.41
C VAL A 215 -5.25 -4.72 14.99
N ILE A 216 -3.95 -4.54 14.75
CA ILE A 216 -3.39 -4.28 13.42
C ILE A 216 -2.49 -5.46 13.08
N LEU A 217 -2.84 -6.17 12.00
CA LEU A 217 -2.08 -7.28 11.44
C LEU A 217 -1.34 -6.76 10.22
N TYR A 218 -0.07 -7.07 10.08
CA TYR A 218 0.76 -6.67 8.95
C TYR A 218 1.14 -7.90 8.12
N GLU A 219 0.95 -7.82 6.80
CA GLU A 219 1.36 -8.89 5.90
C GLU A 219 2.89 -9.04 5.88
N ALA A 220 3.60 -7.93 5.72
CA ALA A 220 5.04 -7.95 5.76
C ALA A 220 5.54 -8.27 7.18
N TYR A 221 6.43 -9.28 7.29
CA TYR A 221 7.02 -9.76 8.54
C TYR A 221 6.01 -10.32 9.55
N PRO A 222 4.99 -11.08 9.17
CA PRO A 222 3.77 -11.48 9.88
C PRO A 222 3.68 -10.96 11.33
N MET A 223 3.57 -9.66 11.49
CA MET A 223 3.55 -8.98 12.77
C MET A 223 2.16 -8.50 13.11
N PHE A 224 1.94 -8.30 14.38
CA PHE A 224 0.69 -7.72 14.85
C PHE A 224 0.94 -6.69 15.96
N ARG A 225 -0.01 -5.80 16.12
CA ARG A 225 -0.07 -4.85 17.23
C ARG A 225 -1.43 -4.94 17.87
N VAL A 226 -1.46 -4.96 19.19
CA VAL A 226 -2.67 -4.79 19.97
C VAL A 226 -2.63 -3.40 20.58
N VAL A 227 -3.64 -2.61 20.30
CA VAL A 227 -3.82 -1.25 20.78
C VAL A 227 -5.02 -1.23 21.71
N PRO A 228 -4.85 -1.39 23.02
CA PRO A 228 -5.94 -1.22 23.98
C PRO A 228 -6.49 0.20 23.92
N THR A 229 -7.82 0.34 23.95
CA THR A 229 -8.53 1.63 23.96
C THR A 229 -9.41 1.79 25.20
N ASP A 230 -9.11 1.00 26.25
CA ASP A 230 -9.84 0.93 27.52
C ASP A 230 -9.35 1.94 28.58
N GLY A 231 -8.46 2.86 28.18
CA GLY A 231 -7.93 3.92 29.05
C GLY A 231 -6.75 3.50 29.93
N ARG A 232 -6.18 2.30 29.72
CA ARG A 232 -4.96 1.90 30.44
C ARG A 232 -3.75 2.75 30.02
N ALA A 233 -2.81 2.90 30.94
CA ALA A 233 -1.50 3.49 30.65
C ALA A 233 -0.51 2.45 30.12
N HIS A 234 0.63 2.91 29.62
CA HIS A 234 1.77 2.02 29.35
C HIS A 234 2.25 1.36 30.65
N PRO A 235 2.73 0.10 30.59
CA PRO A 235 3.43 -0.51 31.70
C PRO A 235 4.71 0.25 32.07
N ASP A 236 5.02 0.29 33.37
CA ASP A 236 6.25 0.95 33.85
C ASP A 236 7.53 0.19 33.47
N ASP A 237 7.43 -1.12 33.27
CA ASP A 237 8.54 -2.00 32.89
C ASP A 237 8.29 -2.60 31.51
N LEU A 238 8.83 -1.93 30.47
CA LEU A 238 8.69 -2.30 29.08
C LEU A 238 9.96 -2.93 28.54
N ASP A 239 9.87 -4.17 28.07
CA ASP A 239 10.90 -4.75 27.23
C ASP A 239 10.90 -4.06 25.85
N PRO A 240 12.02 -3.46 25.39
CA PRO A 240 12.08 -2.78 24.11
C PRO A 240 11.84 -3.71 22.93
N THR A 241 10.91 -3.36 22.04
CA THR A 241 10.55 -4.16 20.88
C THR A 241 10.68 -3.35 19.58
N PHE A 242 10.57 -4.02 18.42
CA PHE A 242 10.53 -3.35 17.11
C PHE A 242 9.28 -2.48 16.93
N MET A 243 8.14 -2.94 17.46
CA MET A 243 6.84 -2.28 17.28
C MET A 243 6.48 -1.34 18.43
N GLY A 244 7.29 -1.32 19.50
CA GLY A 244 6.97 -0.59 20.72
C GLY A 244 5.77 -1.18 21.46
N ASN A 245 5.37 -0.51 22.54
CA ASN A 245 4.13 -0.74 23.26
C ASN A 245 3.13 0.35 22.87
N SER A 246 1.90 -0.05 22.56
CA SER A 246 0.86 0.85 22.05
C SER A 246 -0.30 0.94 23.03
N VAL A 247 -0.75 2.14 23.34
CA VAL A 247 -2.03 2.42 24.00
C VAL A 247 -2.81 3.44 23.18
N GLY A 248 -4.12 3.31 23.11
CA GLY A 248 -4.97 4.13 22.28
C GLY A 248 -6.10 4.80 23.02
N HIS A 249 -6.60 5.88 22.47
CA HIS A 249 -7.84 6.51 22.87
C HIS A 249 -8.51 7.17 21.67
N TRP A 250 -9.81 7.44 21.78
CA TRP A 250 -10.55 8.15 20.75
C TRP A 250 -10.58 9.65 21.06
N ASP A 251 -10.19 10.46 20.07
CA ASP A 251 -10.34 11.93 20.05
C ASP A 251 -11.37 12.26 18.96
N GLY A 252 -12.65 12.31 19.36
CA GLY A 252 -13.76 12.39 18.42
C GLY A 252 -13.77 11.19 17.45
N ASP A 253 -13.65 11.44 16.16
CA ASP A 253 -13.61 10.45 15.10
C ASP A 253 -12.18 9.99 14.73
N THR A 254 -11.20 10.29 15.57
CA THR A 254 -9.80 9.92 15.35
C THR A 254 -9.32 8.97 16.43
N LEU A 255 -8.83 7.79 16.04
CA LEU A 255 -8.05 6.94 16.94
C LEU A 255 -6.65 7.55 17.09
N VAL A 256 -6.26 7.89 18.31
CA VAL A 256 -4.92 8.35 18.67
C VAL A 256 -4.22 7.19 19.37
N VAL A 257 -3.03 6.82 18.89
CA VAL A 257 -2.21 5.76 19.45
C VAL A 257 -0.88 6.33 19.91
N ASP A 258 -0.63 6.18 21.19
CA ASP A 258 0.65 6.52 21.82
C ASP A 258 1.55 5.28 21.81
N VAL A 259 2.82 5.43 21.41
CA VAL A 259 3.74 4.30 21.23
C VAL A 259 5.11 4.64 21.80
N THR A 260 5.55 3.83 22.76
CA THR A 260 6.86 3.94 23.42
C THR A 260 7.52 2.55 23.53
N GLY A 261 8.70 2.45 24.16
CA GLY A 261 9.37 1.17 24.39
C GLY A 261 9.93 0.54 23.10
N PHE A 262 10.51 1.34 22.24
CA PHE A 262 11.18 0.86 21.04
C PHE A 262 12.59 0.33 21.36
N ASN A 263 13.03 -0.70 20.63
CA ASN A 263 14.46 -0.94 20.48
C ASN A 263 15.03 0.02 19.42
N ASP A 264 16.36 0.10 19.29
CA ASP A 264 17.07 1.01 18.38
C ASP A 264 17.43 0.35 17.04
N ARG A 265 16.71 -0.71 16.64
CA ARG A 265 17.09 -1.58 15.51
C ARG A 265 16.31 -1.34 14.22
N THR A 266 15.39 -0.40 14.20
CA THR A 266 14.60 -0.05 13.02
C THR A 266 15.09 1.22 12.35
N VAL A 267 14.58 1.51 11.15
CA VAL A 267 14.94 2.66 10.34
C VAL A 267 13.72 3.49 10.03
N LEU A 268 13.79 4.78 10.27
CA LEU A 268 12.70 5.73 10.01
C LEU A 268 12.81 6.27 8.59
N ALA A 269 11.68 6.19 7.85
CA ALA A 269 11.53 6.72 6.49
C ALA A 269 12.73 6.34 5.56
N ASP A 270 13.25 5.11 5.71
CA ASP A 270 14.40 4.58 4.96
C ASP A 270 15.62 5.51 4.94
N THR A 271 15.78 6.32 5.99
CA THR A 271 16.79 7.38 6.00
C THR A 271 17.50 7.53 7.34
N TYR A 272 16.84 7.28 8.47
CA TYR A 272 17.39 7.61 9.78
C TYR A 272 17.32 6.42 10.74
N HIS A 273 18.40 6.18 11.47
CA HIS A 273 18.35 5.44 12.72
C HIS A 273 17.68 6.27 13.81
N HIS A 274 17.22 5.61 14.85
CA HIS A 274 16.65 6.27 16.04
C HIS A 274 17.21 5.63 17.30
N THR A 275 16.85 6.18 18.46
CA THR A 275 17.23 5.63 19.77
C THR A 275 16.03 4.99 20.48
N ALA A 276 16.29 4.30 21.57
CA ALA A 276 15.24 3.78 22.44
C ALA A 276 14.38 4.87 23.11
N ALA A 277 14.82 6.14 23.05
CA ALA A 277 14.05 7.29 23.54
C ALA A 277 12.98 7.76 22.54
N MET A 278 12.86 7.10 21.39
CA MET A 278 11.84 7.45 20.41
C MET A 278 10.44 7.28 20.98
N HIS A 279 9.60 8.27 20.72
CA HIS A 279 8.19 8.32 21.01
C HIS A 279 7.42 8.61 19.73
N VAL A 280 6.34 7.89 19.49
CA VAL A 280 5.50 8.06 18.31
C VAL A 280 4.05 8.21 18.71
N VAL A 281 3.39 9.25 18.20
CA VAL A 281 1.95 9.43 18.33
C VAL A 281 1.31 9.28 16.97
N GLU A 282 0.50 8.23 16.79
CA GLU A 282 -0.19 7.94 15.53
C GLU A 282 -1.64 8.41 15.59
N ARG A 283 -2.16 8.87 14.47
CA ARG A 283 -3.56 9.30 14.31
C ARG A 283 -4.15 8.61 13.09
N TYR A 284 -5.23 7.86 13.30
CA TYR A 284 -6.01 7.17 12.28
C TYR A 284 -7.37 7.83 12.19
N ARG A 285 -7.68 8.48 11.07
CA ARG A 285 -8.96 9.11 10.83
C ARG A 285 -9.59 8.60 9.56
N ARG A 286 -10.70 7.88 9.66
CA ARG A 286 -11.43 7.44 8.47
C ARG A 286 -12.22 8.61 7.89
N THR A 287 -11.78 9.14 6.74
CA THR A 287 -12.33 10.34 6.11
C THR A 287 -13.35 10.04 5.05
N SER A 288 -13.37 8.82 4.53
CA SER A 288 -14.36 8.30 3.59
C SER A 288 -14.56 6.81 3.78
N TYR A 289 -15.49 6.23 3.04
CA TYR A 289 -15.69 4.78 3.06
C TYR A 289 -14.39 3.99 2.83
N ASP A 290 -13.57 4.45 1.89
CA ASP A 290 -12.38 3.74 1.38
C ASP A 290 -11.05 4.28 1.90
N THR A 291 -11.05 5.32 2.76
CA THR A 291 -9.81 6.01 3.10
C THR A 291 -9.69 6.28 4.58
N ILE A 292 -8.54 5.88 5.14
CA ILE A 292 -8.06 6.35 6.43
C ILE A 292 -6.90 7.31 6.19
N GLU A 293 -6.98 8.53 6.69
CA GLU A 293 -5.83 9.41 6.83
C GLU A 293 -5.02 8.97 8.03
N TYR A 294 -3.75 8.61 7.78
CA TYR A 294 -2.80 8.21 8.80
C TYR A 294 -1.69 9.24 8.92
N VAL A 295 -1.43 9.68 10.13
CA VAL A 295 -0.32 10.58 10.46
C VAL A 295 0.34 10.12 11.74
N ALA A 296 1.64 9.89 11.69
CA ALA A 296 2.49 9.65 12.84
C ALA A 296 3.34 10.89 13.13
N THR A 297 3.38 11.34 14.38
CA THR A 297 4.34 12.32 14.88
C THR A 297 5.45 11.58 15.58
N ILE A 298 6.67 11.76 15.13
CA ILE A 298 7.88 11.08 15.61
C ILE A 298 8.69 12.10 16.42
N ASP A 299 9.00 11.76 17.64
CA ASP A 299 9.88 12.52 18.53
C ASP A 299 10.99 11.61 19.05
N ASP A 300 12.22 11.90 18.68
CA ASP A 300 13.40 11.30 19.30
C ASP A 300 14.33 12.43 19.73
N PRO A 301 14.32 12.78 21.01
CA PRO A 301 15.06 13.92 21.53
C PRO A 301 16.59 13.75 21.46
N ASN A 302 17.10 12.56 21.16
CA ASN A 302 18.52 12.32 20.95
C ASN A 302 18.94 12.52 19.48
N VAL A 303 18.00 12.46 18.55
CA VAL A 303 18.25 12.47 17.11
C VAL A 303 17.78 13.77 16.46
N PHE A 304 16.53 14.18 16.70
CA PHE A 304 15.91 15.28 15.98
C PHE A 304 15.83 16.56 16.82
N ALA A 305 15.96 17.69 16.15
CA ALA A 305 15.84 19.01 16.77
C ALA A 305 14.41 19.36 17.21
N ALA A 306 13.41 18.75 16.55
CA ALA A 306 12.00 18.88 16.86
C ALA A 306 11.25 17.65 16.35
N PRO A 307 10.05 17.34 16.91
CA PRO A 307 9.16 16.34 16.36
C PRO A 307 8.81 16.63 14.88
N TRP A 308 8.63 15.59 14.10
CA TRP A 308 8.27 15.68 12.69
C TRP A 308 7.20 14.66 12.33
N ARG A 309 6.47 14.89 11.24
CA ARG A 309 5.35 14.06 10.84
C ARG A 309 5.68 13.21 9.62
N TYR A 310 5.07 12.02 9.63
CA TYR A 310 5.18 11.01 8.61
C TYR A 310 3.80 10.37 8.40
N GLY A 311 3.42 10.04 7.18
CA GLY A 311 2.14 9.41 6.94
C GLY A 311 1.59 9.65 5.55
N GLY A 312 0.33 9.26 5.37
CA GLY A 312 -0.39 9.37 4.12
C GLY A 312 -1.71 8.61 4.17
N PRO A 313 -2.45 8.55 3.06
CA PRO A 313 -3.70 7.81 3.02
C PRO A 313 -3.46 6.30 3.01
N LEU A 314 -4.25 5.59 3.80
CA LEU A 314 -4.43 4.14 3.71
C LEU A 314 -5.71 3.89 2.90
N LYS A 315 -5.59 3.10 1.83
CA LYS A 315 -6.71 2.77 0.95
C LYS A 315 -7.27 1.41 1.27
N LEU A 316 -8.60 1.35 1.42
CA LEU A 316 -9.34 0.13 1.71
C LEU A 316 -9.40 -0.77 0.47
N HIS A 317 -9.14 -2.04 0.69
CA HIS A 317 -9.28 -3.12 -0.27
C HIS A 317 -10.14 -4.24 0.32
N PRO A 318 -11.48 -4.09 0.30
CA PRO A 318 -12.37 -5.06 0.95
C PRO A 318 -12.34 -6.45 0.30
N GLU A 319 -11.79 -6.55 -0.90
CA GLU A 319 -11.62 -7.78 -1.67
C GLU A 319 -10.30 -8.51 -1.38
N TRP A 320 -9.43 -7.93 -0.55
CA TRP A 320 -8.13 -8.52 -0.23
C TRP A 320 -8.17 -9.29 1.09
N ASP A 321 -7.37 -10.35 1.14
CA ASP A 321 -6.98 -11.05 2.35
C ASP A 321 -5.46 -10.91 2.52
N LEU A 322 -4.98 -10.89 3.77
CA LEU A 322 -3.55 -10.93 4.04
C LEU A 322 -2.95 -12.24 3.54
N GLN A 323 -1.79 -12.15 2.90
CA GLN A 323 -1.05 -13.28 2.41
C GLN A 323 0.10 -13.61 3.35
N GLU A 324 0.59 -14.84 3.29
CA GLU A 324 1.83 -15.20 3.98
C GLU A 324 3.01 -14.54 3.28
N TYR A 325 3.85 -13.86 4.06
CA TYR A 325 5.08 -13.24 3.60
C TYR A 325 6.27 -13.76 4.42
N VAL A 326 7.25 -14.33 3.73
CA VAL A 326 8.49 -14.80 4.36
C VAL A 326 9.67 -14.03 3.77
N CYS A 327 10.29 -13.16 4.56
CA CYS A 327 11.37 -12.28 4.13
C CYS A 327 12.59 -13.05 3.59
N GLU A 328 12.89 -14.22 4.14
CA GLU A 328 14.03 -15.04 3.71
C GLU A 328 13.83 -15.68 2.33
N GLN A 329 12.57 -15.85 1.90
CA GLN A 329 12.28 -16.39 0.58
C GLN A 329 12.73 -15.40 -0.51
N ASN A 330 13.62 -15.86 -1.40
CA ASN A 330 14.22 -15.05 -2.47
C ASN A 330 15.11 -13.89 -2.02
N ASN A 331 15.47 -13.78 -0.74
CA ASN A 331 16.42 -12.78 -0.29
C ASN A 331 17.86 -13.21 -0.65
N LYS A 332 18.32 -12.75 -1.81
CA LYS A 332 19.67 -13.07 -2.32
C LYS A 332 20.81 -12.45 -1.52
N ASN A 333 20.49 -11.50 -0.65
CA ASN A 333 21.49 -10.78 0.15
C ASN A 333 21.66 -11.38 1.56
N TYR A 334 20.77 -12.28 1.97
CA TYR A 334 20.75 -12.82 3.33
C TYR A 334 22.05 -13.56 3.69
N ASP A 335 22.52 -14.42 2.80
CA ASP A 335 23.75 -15.20 3.00
C ASP A 335 25.00 -14.29 3.04
N ASP A 336 25.05 -13.25 2.21
CA ASP A 336 26.15 -12.28 2.17
C ASP A 336 26.26 -11.46 3.46
N LEU A 337 25.13 -11.17 4.11
CA LEU A 337 25.07 -10.43 5.37
C LEU A 337 25.54 -11.28 6.56
N LEU A 338 25.27 -12.60 6.55
CA LEU A 338 25.72 -13.52 7.58
C LEU A 338 27.23 -13.74 7.54
N ILE A 339 27.86 -13.70 6.36
CA ILE A 339 29.28 -13.94 6.17
C ILE A 339 30.13 -12.74 6.65
N LYS A 340 29.61 -11.52 6.55
CA LYS A 340 30.35 -10.31 6.96
C LYS A 340 30.41 -10.06 8.47
N LYS A 341 29.73 -10.87 9.29
CA LYS A 341 29.75 -10.77 10.77
C LYS A 341 30.76 -11.72 11.45
N LYS A 342 31.72 -12.26 10.71
CA LYS A 342 32.85 -13.03 11.27
C LYS A 342 34.13 -12.14 11.27
#